data_5864d32f36326187b56f5d3f7ad61409
#
_entry.id   5864d32f36326187b56f5d3f7ad61409
#
_cell.length_a   1.000
_cell.length_b   1.000
_cell.length_c   1.000
_cell.angle_alpha   90.00
_cell.angle_beta   90.00
_cell.angle_gamma   90.00
#
_symmetry.space_group_name_H-M   'P 1'
#
loop_
_entity.id
_entity.type
_entity.pdbx_description
1 polymer ?
#
loop_
_entity_poly.entity_id
_entity_poly.type
_entity_poly.pdbx_seq_one_letter_code
_entity_poly.pdbx_strand_id
1 'polypeptide(L)'
;DATSDSLTIGNLVALMTLFRFRMHGARAIVLLGEATALIGDPSFRDNEREECGRTAILHNVHNFEQQVRKVFGKQEEPSHLLIRGNAKTFDDMSYTMFMTEIGRHVCGNDMLRRESMKQRREKGLTFAELGYLVMQALDFNELWMFENCRVQIGGNDQWGNICSGIDLIRKRHQPEHPALGMTVPLLTRADGSKIGKSSGTPVWLSEERTSPWEFFNYWINLSDEEAIQHA
;
A
#
# COMPACT_ATOMS: atom_id res chain seq x y z
N ASP A 1 -4.08 1.24 2.42
CA ASP A 1 -5.54 1.27 2.65
C ASP A 1 -5.85 1.58 4.09
N ALA A 2 -6.74 2.53 4.32
CA ALA A 2 -7.12 3.01 5.64
C ALA A 2 -8.18 2.11 6.32
N THR A 3 -7.89 0.81 6.42
CA THR A 3 -8.79 -0.21 6.99
C THR A 3 -8.65 -0.38 8.51
N SER A 4 -7.80 0.41 9.15
CA SER A 4 -7.62 0.50 10.61
C SER A 4 -7.30 1.94 10.98
N ASP A 5 -7.43 2.28 12.25
CA ASP A 5 -7.20 3.64 12.76
C ASP A 5 -5.72 3.99 12.99
N SER A 6 -4.81 3.04 12.79
CA SER A 6 -3.36 3.23 12.89
C SER A 6 -2.59 2.41 11.89
N LEU A 7 -1.43 2.91 11.49
CA LEU A 7 -0.38 2.18 10.81
C LEU A 7 0.34 1.24 11.80
N THR A 8 0.94 0.18 11.26
CA THR A 8 1.75 -0.77 12.00
C THR A 8 3.23 -0.62 11.66
N ILE A 9 4.11 -1.31 12.40
CA ILE A 9 5.54 -1.40 12.05
C ILE A 9 5.78 -1.98 10.66
N GLY A 10 4.88 -2.85 10.15
CA GLY A 10 4.97 -3.35 8.77
C GLY A 10 4.82 -2.23 7.74
N ASN A 11 3.94 -1.26 7.99
CA ASN A 11 3.82 -0.07 7.15
C ASN A 11 5.04 0.86 7.30
N LEU A 12 5.62 0.93 8.51
CA LEU A 12 6.79 1.75 8.79
C LEU A 12 7.97 1.38 7.89
N VAL A 13 8.20 0.11 7.59
CA VAL A 13 9.30 -0.34 6.70
C VAL A 13 9.20 0.31 5.32
N ALA A 14 8.02 0.29 4.71
CA ALA A 14 7.81 0.93 3.42
C ALA A 14 7.98 2.46 3.50
N LEU A 15 7.48 3.08 4.58
CA LEU A 15 7.64 4.52 4.81
C LEU A 15 9.11 4.91 5.04
N MET A 16 9.87 4.11 5.78
CA MET A 16 11.31 4.34 5.99
C MET A 16 12.11 4.18 4.71
N THR A 17 11.73 3.23 3.85
CA THR A 17 12.33 3.11 2.52
C THR A 17 12.07 4.37 1.70
N LEU A 18 10.83 4.84 1.66
CA LEU A 18 10.46 6.08 0.96
C LEU A 18 11.18 7.30 1.55
N PHE A 19 11.33 7.35 2.88
CA PHE A 19 12.08 8.38 3.58
C PHE A 19 13.56 8.40 3.16
N ARG A 20 14.20 7.22 3.03
CA ARG A 20 15.57 7.11 2.52
C ARG A 20 15.70 7.67 1.09
N PHE A 21 14.75 7.36 0.19
CA PHE A 21 14.73 7.98 -1.14
C PHE A 21 14.64 9.51 -1.07
N ARG A 22 13.78 10.03 -0.20
CA ARG A 22 13.68 11.49 0.02
C ARG A 22 14.99 12.10 0.51
N MET A 23 15.70 11.45 1.44
CA MET A 23 16.99 11.91 1.93
C MET A 23 18.05 12.00 0.81
N HIS A 24 17.86 11.27 -0.29
CA HIS A 24 18.69 11.34 -1.48
C HIS A 24 18.10 12.23 -2.60
N GLY A 25 17.19 13.13 -2.26
CA GLY A 25 16.66 14.15 -3.17
C GLY A 25 15.44 13.74 -4.01
N ALA A 26 14.89 12.53 -3.81
CA ALA A 26 13.66 12.15 -4.47
C ALA A 26 12.45 12.84 -3.82
N ARG A 27 11.44 13.21 -4.61
CA ARG A 27 10.13 13.61 -4.11
C ARG A 27 9.36 12.37 -3.65
N ALA A 28 9.00 12.33 -2.37
CA ALA A 28 8.19 11.26 -1.80
C ALA A 28 6.70 11.53 -2.02
N ILE A 29 5.96 10.48 -2.41
CA ILE A 29 4.50 10.53 -2.53
C ILE A 29 3.92 9.40 -1.67
N VAL A 30 3.06 9.76 -0.73
CA VAL A 30 2.29 8.79 0.07
C VAL A 30 0.84 8.87 -0.36
N LEU A 31 0.36 7.82 -1.01
CA LEU A 31 -1.03 7.69 -1.38
C LEU A 31 -1.78 6.96 -0.28
N LEU A 32 -2.84 7.58 0.25
CA LEU A 32 -3.73 7.00 1.24
C LEU A 32 -4.93 6.38 0.52
N GLY A 33 -5.08 5.07 0.64
CA GLY A 33 -6.19 4.33 0.02
C GLY A 33 -7.49 4.59 0.76
N GLU A 34 -8.28 5.53 0.28
CA GLU A 34 -9.63 5.88 0.76
C GLU A 34 -10.68 5.04 0.02
N ALA A 35 -10.75 5.19 -1.31
CA ALA A 35 -11.69 4.43 -2.15
C ALA A 35 -11.33 2.94 -2.17
N THR A 36 -10.04 2.60 -2.27
CA THR A 36 -9.57 1.23 -2.24
C THR A 36 -9.81 0.54 -0.90
N ALA A 37 -9.85 1.28 0.21
CA ALA A 37 -10.17 0.74 1.53
C ALA A 37 -11.62 0.25 1.67
N LEU A 38 -12.56 0.79 0.87
CA LEU A 38 -13.94 0.31 0.83
C LEU A 38 -14.06 -1.14 0.35
N ILE A 39 -13.12 -1.58 -0.48
CA ILE A 39 -13.07 -2.95 -1.01
C ILE A 39 -12.05 -3.77 -0.21
N GLY A 40 -10.86 -3.23 -0.02
CA GLY A 40 -9.74 -3.86 0.66
C GLY A 40 -8.94 -4.80 -0.24
N ASP A 41 -7.62 -4.81 -0.05
CA ASP A 41 -6.69 -5.64 -0.81
C ASP A 41 -6.92 -7.15 -0.55
N PRO A 42 -7.25 -7.94 -1.57
CA PRO A 42 -7.44 -9.39 -1.45
C PRO A 42 -6.13 -10.18 -1.43
N SER A 43 -4.99 -9.56 -1.68
CA SER A 43 -3.69 -10.23 -1.87
C SER A 43 -3.28 -11.07 -0.65
N PHE A 44 -2.97 -12.35 -0.88
CA PHE A 44 -2.53 -13.32 0.13
C PHE A 44 -3.47 -13.42 1.35
N ARG A 45 -4.78 -13.38 1.11
CA ARG A 45 -5.80 -13.53 2.14
C ARG A 45 -6.63 -14.78 1.94
N ASP A 46 -7.12 -15.30 3.05
CA ASP A 46 -8.04 -16.43 3.07
C ASP A 46 -9.49 -16.00 2.91
N ASN A 47 -9.86 -14.86 3.48
CA ASN A 47 -11.23 -14.36 3.51
C ASN A 47 -11.30 -12.94 2.93
N GLU A 48 -12.49 -12.56 2.46
CA GLU A 48 -12.81 -11.19 2.12
C GLU A 48 -12.60 -10.26 3.33
N ARG A 49 -12.27 -9.00 3.08
CA ARG A 49 -12.16 -8.03 4.17
C ARG A 49 -13.52 -7.68 4.72
N GLU A 50 -13.59 -7.45 6.02
CA GLU A 50 -14.76 -6.83 6.64
C GLU A 50 -14.97 -5.43 6.06
N GLU A 51 -16.23 -5.10 5.79
CA GLU A 51 -16.59 -3.78 5.26
C GLU A 51 -16.29 -2.70 6.30
N CYS A 52 -15.58 -1.68 5.85
CA CYS A 52 -15.31 -0.49 6.65
C CYS A 52 -16.17 0.67 6.11
N GLY A 53 -17.00 1.27 6.96
CA GLY A 53 -17.84 2.39 6.55
C GLY A 53 -17.01 3.63 6.16
N ARG A 54 -17.53 4.42 5.19
CA ARG A 54 -16.83 5.61 4.66
C ARG A 54 -16.37 6.60 5.74
N THR A 55 -17.19 6.81 6.77
CA THR A 55 -16.84 7.69 7.91
C THR A 55 -15.63 7.17 8.70
N ALA A 56 -15.57 5.86 8.94
CA ALA A 56 -14.43 5.25 9.62
C ALA A 56 -13.16 5.36 8.77
N ILE A 57 -13.27 5.14 7.46
CA ILE A 57 -12.15 5.30 6.53
C ILE A 57 -11.61 6.74 6.56
N LEU A 58 -12.45 7.76 6.52
CA LEU A 58 -12.01 9.16 6.59
C LEU A 58 -11.29 9.47 7.91
N HIS A 59 -11.80 8.95 9.02
CA HIS A 59 -11.10 9.05 10.31
C HIS A 59 -9.72 8.38 10.27
N ASN A 60 -9.64 7.17 9.74
CA ASN A 60 -8.40 6.41 9.62
C ASN A 60 -7.39 7.12 8.72
N VAL A 61 -7.83 7.68 7.59
CA VAL A 61 -7.02 8.48 6.67
C VAL A 61 -6.40 9.67 7.38
N HIS A 62 -7.18 10.40 8.18
CA HIS A 62 -6.67 11.50 8.98
C HIS A 62 -5.56 11.05 9.93
N ASN A 63 -5.76 9.94 10.64
CA ASN A 63 -4.77 9.39 11.56
C ASN A 63 -3.50 8.93 10.80
N PHE A 64 -3.65 8.28 9.65
CA PHE A 64 -2.53 7.88 8.81
C PHE A 64 -1.72 9.08 8.34
N GLU A 65 -2.38 10.14 7.90
CA GLU A 65 -1.70 11.37 7.49
C GLU A 65 -0.84 11.95 8.63
N GLN A 66 -1.39 12.02 9.86
CA GLN A 66 -0.67 12.50 11.03
C GLN A 66 0.56 11.62 11.34
N GLN A 67 0.41 10.30 11.26
CA GLN A 67 1.51 9.35 11.51
C GLN A 67 2.59 9.46 10.42
N VAL A 68 2.20 9.56 9.15
CA VAL A 68 3.15 9.80 8.05
C VAL A 68 3.92 11.11 8.27
N ARG A 69 3.24 12.19 8.65
CA ARG A 69 3.89 13.47 8.95
C ARG A 69 4.86 13.37 10.13
N LYS A 70 4.55 12.58 11.17
CA LYS A 70 5.49 12.29 12.27
C LYS A 70 6.74 11.57 11.78
N VAL A 71 6.60 10.54 10.92
CA VAL A 71 7.72 9.76 10.35
C VAL A 71 8.64 10.64 9.49
N PHE A 72 8.06 11.50 8.65
CA PHE A 72 8.84 12.35 7.76
C PHE A 72 9.39 13.62 8.42
N GLY A 73 8.96 13.92 9.66
CA GLY A 73 9.42 15.06 10.46
C GLY A 73 8.92 16.41 9.94
N LYS A 74 9.38 17.48 10.56
CA LYS A 74 9.12 18.86 10.09
C LYS A 74 9.81 19.06 8.75
N GLN A 75 9.02 19.50 7.78
CA GLN A 75 9.50 19.75 6.42
C GLN A 75 9.97 21.18 6.31
N GLU A 76 11.24 21.36 5.97
CA GLU A 76 11.77 22.66 5.59
C GLU A 76 11.27 23.06 4.19
N GLU A 77 10.99 22.05 3.32
CA GLU A 77 10.41 22.25 1.99
C GLU A 77 9.20 21.34 1.74
N PRO A 78 7.98 21.91 1.66
CA PRO A 78 6.74 21.15 1.37
C PRO A 78 6.75 20.41 0.02
N SER A 79 7.60 20.84 -0.91
CA SER A 79 7.70 20.28 -2.26
C SER A 79 8.19 18.83 -2.31
N HIS A 80 8.86 18.34 -1.26
CA HIS A 80 9.49 17.03 -1.25
C HIS A 80 8.63 15.89 -0.65
N LEU A 81 7.46 16.19 -0.11
CA LEU A 81 6.49 15.19 0.34
C LEU A 81 5.08 15.60 -0.08
N LEU A 82 4.46 14.74 -0.88
CA LEU A 82 3.03 14.82 -1.19
C LEU A 82 2.30 13.70 -0.43
N ILE A 83 1.27 14.06 0.33
CA ILE A 83 0.32 13.10 0.92
C ILE A 83 -1.04 13.40 0.30
N ARG A 84 -1.68 12.40 -0.30
CA ARG A 84 -3.02 12.55 -0.89
C ARG A 84 -3.83 11.26 -0.79
N GLY A 85 -5.15 11.41 -0.71
CA GLY A 85 -6.09 10.30 -0.84
C GLY A 85 -6.41 9.98 -2.31
N ASN A 86 -7.00 8.81 -2.55
CA ASN A 86 -7.43 8.39 -3.88
C ASN A 86 -8.95 8.50 -4.11
N ALA A 87 -9.74 8.93 -3.12
CA ALA A 87 -11.19 9.03 -3.24
C ALA A 87 -11.62 9.86 -4.45
N LYS A 88 -10.99 11.04 -4.64
CA LYS A 88 -11.34 11.95 -5.74
C LYS A 88 -11.19 11.30 -7.12
N THR A 89 -10.16 10.50 -7.35
CA THR A 89 -9.94 9.81 -8.62
C THR A 89 -11.13 8.91 -8.97
N PHE A 90 -11.70 8.21 -7.97
CA PHE A 90 -12.78 7.26 -8.18
C PHE A 90 -14.17 7.88 -8.06
N ASP A 91 -14.36 8.88 -7.20
CA ASP A 91 -15.65 9.60 -7.07
C ASP A 91 -16.01 10.38 -8.36
N ASP A 92 -15.00 10.90 -9.07
CA ASP A 92 -15.19 11.64 -10.34
C ASP A 92 -15.29 10.71 -11.56
N MET A 93 -15.02 9.40 -11.41
CA MET A 93 -15.00 8.42 -12.52
C MET A 93 -16.27 7.58 -12.55
N SER A 94 -17.03 7.67 -13.66
CA SER A 94 -18.17 6.76 -13.85
C SER A 94 -17.69 5.31 -14.06
N TYR A 95 -18.55 4.33 -13.70
CA TYR A 95 -18.26 2.92 -13.96
C TYR A 95 -17.95 2.64 -15.43
N THR A 96 -18.73 3.24 -16.34
CA THR A 96 -18.50 3.07 -17.78
C THR A 96 -17.14 3.62 -18.19
N MET A 97 -16.76 4.79 -17.70
CA MET A 97 -15.45 5.39 -17.96
C MET A 97 -14.32 4.49 -17.42
N PHE A 98 -14.45 3.97 -16.19
CA PHE A 98 -13.49 3.05 -15.62
C PHE A 98 -13.31 1.80 -16.50
N MET A 99 -14.40 1.19 -16.99
CA MET A 99 -14.33 0.01 -17.83
C MET A 99 -13.76 0.30 -19.23
N THR A 100 -14.12 1.42 -19.84
CA THR A 100 -13.69 1.76 -21.21
C THR A 100 -12.28 2.32 -21.27
N GLU A 101 -11.84 3.09 -20.28
CA GLU A 101 -10.53 3.73 -20.29
C GLU A 101 -9.44 2.90 -19.60
N ILE A 102 -9.83 2.10 -18.59
CA ILE A 102 -8.90 1.33 -17.78
C ILE A 102 -9.09 -0.17 -17.98
N GLY A 103 -10.31 -0.69 -17.81
CA GLY A 103 -10.61 -2.11 -17.83
C GLY A 103 -10.16 -2.80 -19.11
N ARG A 104 -10.29 -2.15 -20.27
CA ARG A 104 -9.85 -2.69 -21.57
C ARG A 104 -8.35 -2.99 -21.67
N HIS A 105 -7.54 -2.35 -20.84
CA HIS A 105 -6.08 -2.55 -20.80
C HIS A 105 -5.64 -3.64 -19.83
N VAL A 106 -6.56 -4.16 -19.02
CA VAL A 106 -6.29 -5.16 -17.99
C VAL A 106 -6.80 -6.53 -18.43
N CYS A 107 -5.93 -7.54 -18.42
CA CYS A 107 -6.30 -8.91 -18.76
C CYS A 107 -6.74 -9.65 -17.50
N GLY A 108 -8.02 -10.07 -17.44
CA GLY A 108 -8.57 -10.82 -16.31
C GLY A 108 -7.84 -12.15 -16.04
N ASN A 109 -7.43 -12.85 -17.09
CA ASN A 109 -6.67 -14.10 -16.94
C ASN A 109 -5.31 -13.88 -16.27
N ASP A 110 -4.62 -12.77 -16.57
CA ASP A 110 -3.33 -12.44 -15.96
C ASP A 110 -3.50 -12.12 -14.48
N MET A 111 -4.60 -11.44 -14.13
CA MET A 111 -4.94 -11.16 -12.73
C MET A 111 -5.20 -12.44 -11.95
N LEU A 112 -6.01 -13.35 -12.52
CA LEU A 112 -6.37 -14.62 -11.87
C LEU A 112 -5.19 -15.59 -11.73
N ARG A 113 -4.17 -15.49 -12.59
CA ARG A 113 -2.96 -16.35 -12.52
C ARG A 113 -1.98 -15.94 -11.44
N ARG A 114 -2.11 -14.75 -10.84
CA ARG A 114 -1.17 -14.27 -9.84
C ARG A 114 -1.19 -15.14 -8.59
N GLU A 115 -0.02 -15.39 -8.02
CA GLU A 115 0.11 -16.18 -6.80
C GLU A 115 -0.61 -15.49 -5.63
N SER A 116 -0.60 -14.15 -5.58
CA SER A 116 -1.32 -13.38 -4.57
C SER A 116 -2.84 -13.60 -4.57
N MET A 117 -3.41 -14.07 -5.70
CA MET A 117 -4.84 -14.31 -5.87
C MET A 117 -5.23 -15.78 -5.71
N LYS A 118 -4.25 -16.69 -5.59
CA LYS A 118 -4.50 -18.14 -5.58
C LYS A 118 -5.49 -18.57 -4.50
N GLN A 119 -5.24 -18.15 -3.26
CA GLN A 119 -6.09 -18.52 -2.13
C GLN A 119 -7.53 -18.02 -2.28
N ARG A 120 -7.69 -16.75 -2.72
CA ARG A 120 -9.00 -16.15 -2.93
C ARG A 120 -9.74 -16.82 -4.09
N ARG A 121 -9.06 -17.16 -5.18
CA ARG A 121 -9.64 -17.87 -6.33
C ARG A 121 -10.21 -19.23 -5.93
N GLU A 122 -9.53 -19.97 -5.06
CA GLU A 122 -9.98 -21.28 -4.58
C GLU A 122 -11.19 -21.16 -3.62
N LYS A 123 -11.33 -20.03 -2.90
CA LYS A 123 -12.39 -19.79 -1.90
C LYS A 123 -13.55 -18.92 -2.41
N GLY A 124 -13.53 -18.49 -3.66
CA GLY A 124 -14.57 -17.64 -4.25
C GLY A 124 -14.18 -16.16 -4.25
N LEU A 125 -13.45 -15.74 -5.28
CA LEU A 125 -13.06 -14.35 -5.52
C LEU A 125 -14.24 -13.52 -6.01
N THR A 126 -14.56 -12.42 -5.37
CA THR A 126 -15.61 -11.50 -5.81
C THR A 126 -15.15 -10.59 -6.94
N PHE A 127 -16.09 -10.03 -7.69
CA PHE A 127 -15.77 -9.04 -8.73
C PHE A 127 -15.18 -7.75 -8.14
N ALA A 128 -15.61 -7.36 -6.95
CA ALA A 128 -15.06 -6.20 -6.23
C ALA A 128 -13.58 -6.41 -5.90
N GLU A 129 -13.21 -7.56 -5.34
CA GLU A 129 -11.80 -7.90 -5.05
C GLU A 129 -10.94 -7.92 -6.32
N LEU A 130 -11.48 -8.42 -7.44
CA LEU A 130 -10.80 -8.37 -8.74
C LEU A 130 -10.62 -6.91 -9.19
N GLY A 131 -11.65 -6.08 -8.99
CA GLY A 131 -11.63 -4.64 -9.27
C GLY A 131 -10.57 -3.90 -8.49
N TYR A 132 -10.27 -4.30 -7.25
CA TYR A 132 -9.23 -3.68 -6.42
C TYR A 132 -7.87 -3.61 -7.12
N LEU A 133 -7.46 -4.70 -7.79
CA LEU A 133 -6.18 -4.74 -8.51
C LEU A 133 -6.11 -3.69 -9.62
N VAL A 134 -7.25 -3.43 -10.27
CA VAL A 134 -7.36 -2.42 -11.32
C VAL A 134 -7.34 -1.02 -10.72
N MET A 135 -7.96 -0.83 -9.56
CA MET A 135 -7.95 0.46 -8.85
C MET A 135 -6.53 0.85 -8.44
N GLN A 136 -5.75 -0.05 -7.84
CA GLN A 136 -4.36 0.24 -7.48
C GLN A 136 -3.49 0.51 -8.73
N ALA A 137 -3.74 -0.19 -9.82
CA ALA A 137 -3.05 0.08 -11.09
C ALA A 137 -3.38 1.46 -11.64
N LEU A 138 -4.64 1.90 -11.52
CA LEU A 138 -5.06 3.26 -11.89
C LEU A 138 -4.41 4.31 -10.99
N ASP A 139 -4.36 4.09 -9.68
CA ASP A 139 -3.67 4.99 -8.75
C ASP A 139 -2.22 5.26 -9.19
N PHE A 140 -1.48 4.21 -9.54
CA PHE A 140 -0.11 4.39 -10.03
C PHE A 140 -0.06 5.14 -11.36
N ASN A 141 -0.97 4.84 -12.28
CA ASN A 141 -1.07 5.54 -13.56
C ASN A 141 -1.36 7.05 -13.37
N GLU A 142 -2.27 7.41 -12.47
CA GLU A 142 -2.59 8.80 -12.14
C GLU A 142 -1.38 9.54 -11.53
N LEU A 143 -0.71 8.92 -10.58
CA LEU A 143 0.51 9.48 -9.98
C LEU A 143 1.64 9.60 -11.01
N TRP A 144 1.76 8.65 -11.94
CA TRP A 144 2.73 8.69 -13.03
C TRP A 144 2.44 9.86 -13.98
N MET A 145 1.17 10.08 -14.36
CA MET A 145 0.75 11.14 -15.29
C MET A 145 0.86 12.53 -14.68
N PHE A 146 0.33 12.71 -13.47
CA PHE A 146 0.11 14.04 -12.91
C PHE A 146 1.15 14.47 -11.89
N GLU A 147 1.83 13.50 -11.25
CA GLU A 147 2.81 13.78 -10.20
C GLU A 147 4.25 13.39 -10.60
N ASN A 148 4.45 12.96 -11.83
CA ASN A 148 5.74 12.47 -12.31
C ASN A 148 6.32 11.33 -11.46
N CYS A 149 5.46 10.50 -10.86
CA CYS A 149 5.86 9.35 -10.08
C CYS A 149 6.45 8.27 -10.98
N ARG A 150 7.68 7.88 -10.76
CA ARG A 150 8.39 6.89 -11.59
C ARG A 150 8.54 5.54 -10.93
N VAL A 151 8.47 5.48 -9.61
CA VAL A 151 8.69 4.24 -8.83
C VAL A 151 7.56 4.05 -7.84
N GLN A 152 6.90 2.89 -7.87
CA GLN A 152 5.99 2.47 -6.80
C GLN A 152 6.72 1.52 -5.85
N ILE A 153 6.62 1.79 -4.54
CA ILE A 153 7.26 1.00 -3.49
C ILE A 153 6.18 0.31 -2.65
N GLY A 154 6.38 -0.94 -2.32
CA GLY A 154 5.48 -1.71 -1.44
C GLY A 154 6.17 -2.89 -0.77
N GLY A 155 5.46 -3.63 0.08
CA GLY A 155 5.93 -4.91 0.58
C GLY A 155 5.99 -5.98 -0.54
N ASN A 156 6.69 -7.08 -0.29
CA ASN A 156 6.78 -8.18 -1.27
C ASN A 156 5.41 -8.74 -1.68
N ASP A 157 4.42 -8.66 -0.80
CA ASP A 157 3.04 -9.06 -1.08
C ASP A 157 2.34 -8.14 -2.11
N GLN A 158 2.87 -6.93 -2.33
CA GLN A 158 2.35 -5.95 -3.28
C GLN A 158 2.94 -6.08 -4.70
N TRP A 159 3.91 -6.96 -4.92
CA TRP A 159 4.58 -7.07 -6.21
C TRP A 159 3.62 -7.25 -7.40
N GLY A 160 2.63 -8.14 -7.24
CA GLY A 160 1.62 -8.37 -8.26
C GLY A 160 0.80 -7.11 -8.60
N ASN A 161 0.41 -6.34 -7.59
CA ASN A 161 -0.36 -5.11 -7.75
C ASN A 161 0.49 -4.02 -8.42
N ILE A 162 1.75 -3.86 -7.99
CA ILE A 162 2.71 -2.92 -8.59
C ILE A 162 2.92 -3.24 -10.07
N CYS A 163 3.11 -4.51 -10.44
CA CYS A 163 3.22 -4.95 -11.83
C CYS A 163 1.99 -4.60 -12.67
N SER A 164 0.77 -4.63 -12.07
CA SER A 164 -0.44 -4.18 -12.77
C SER A 164 -0.37 -2.73 -13.19
N GLY A 165 0.11 -1.86 -12.29
CA GLY A 165 0.26 -0.44 -12.56
C GLY A 165 1.30 -0.18 -13.67
N ILE A 166 2.45 -0.87 -13.60
CA ILE A 166 3.50 -0.79 -14.63
C ILE A 166 2.94 -1.22 -16.00
N ASP A 167 2.21 -2.34 -16.04
CA ASP A 167 1.62 -2.85 -17.27
C ASP A 167 0.55 -1.91 -17.84
N LEU A 168 -0.28 -1.33 -16.96
CA LEU A 168 -1.29 -0.33 -17.37
C LEU A 168 -0.65 0.89 -17.99
N ILE A 169 0.37 1.47 -17.35
CA ILE A 169 1.12 2.63 -17.84
C ILE A 169 1.75 2.30 -19.19
N ARG A 170 2.41 1.14 -19.31
CA ARG A 170 3.04 0.71 -20.55
C ARG A 170 2.05 0.58 -21.69
N LYS A 171 0.88 -0.04 -21.45
CA LYS A 171 -0.14 -0.26 -22.49
C LYS A 171 -0.84 1.02 -22.92
N ARG A 172 -1.07 1.95 -21.99
CA ARG A 172 -1.78 3.21 -22.29
C ARG A 172 -0.89 4.27 -22.92
N HIS A 173 0.35 4.39 -22.45
CA HIS A 173 1.19 5.57 -22.74
C HIS A 173 2.44 5.24 -23.56
N GLN A 174 2.87 3.96 -23.61
CA GLN A 174 4.09 3.52 -24.30
C GLN A 174 5.29 4.44 -23.99
N PRO A 175 5.59 4.71 -22.72
CA PRO A 175 6.55 5.75 -22.35
C PRO A 175 7.97 5.41 -22.77
N GLU A 176 8.77 6.43 -23.12
CA GLU A 176 10.21 6.29 -23.38
C GLU A 176 10.95 5.77 -22.13
N HIS A 177 10.56 6.29 -20.95
CA HIS A 177 11.08 5.85 -19.67
C HIS A 177 10.01 5.05 -18.91
N PRO A 178 10.23 3.76 -18.66
CA PRO A 178 9.24 2.92 -18.00
C PRO A 178 8.99 3.33 -16.55
N ALA A 179 7.76 3.08 -16.09
CA ALA A 179 7.47 3.05 -14.66
C ALA A 179 8.16 1.83 -14.03
N LEU A 180 8.62 1.98 -12.80
CA LEU A 180 9.36 0.96 -12.07
C LEU A 180 8.62 0.55 -10.80
N GLY A 181 8.87 -0.67 -10.35
CA GLY A 181 8.40 -1.19 -9.07
C GLY A 181 9.58 -1.58 -8.19
N MET A 182 9.41 -1.37 -6.89
CA MET A 182 10.35 -1.82 -5.88
C MET A 182 9.59 -2.45 -4.74
N THR A 183 10.07 -3.59 -4.25
CA THR A 183 9.52 -4.19 -3.05
C THR A 183 10.55 -4.26 -1.93
N VAL A 184 10.05 -4.18 -0.70
CA VAL A 184 10.84 -4.37 0.51
C VAL A 184 10.39 -5.65 1.21
N PRO A 185 11.30 -6.37 1.88
CA PRO A 185 10.94 -7.53 2.66
C PRO A 185 9.89 -7.17 3.72
N LEU A 186 8.95 -8.08 3.93
CA LEU A 186 8.03 -7.95 5.07
C LEU A 186 8.78 -8.29 6.36
N LEU A 187 8.41 -7.62 7.44
CA LEU A 187 8.92 -7.98 8.76
C LEU A 187 8.43 -9.39 9.11
N THR A 188 9.37 -10.28 9.35
CA THR A 188 9.12 -11.65 9.77
C THR A 188 9.87 -11.97 11.05
N ARG A 189 9.34 -12.90 11.84
CA ARG A 189 10.07 -13.49 12.97
C ARG A 189 11.15 -14.44 12.47
N ALA A 190 12.02 -14.87 13.37
CA ALA A 190 13.07 -15.84 13.07
C ALA A 190 12.52 -17.17 12.48
N ASP A 191 11.27 -17.55 12.81
CA ASP A 191 10.57 -18.72 12.27
C ASP A 191 9.93 -18.48 10.88
N GLY A 192 10.13 -17.29 10.28
CA GLY A 192 9.55 -16.89 8.99
C GLY A 192 8.08 -16.46 9.07
N SER A 193 7.44 -16.48 10.23
CA SER A 193 6.06 -16.01 10.38
C SER A 193 5.99 -14.49 10.28
N LYS A 194 4.92 -13.98 9.62
CA LYS A 194 4.72 -12.52 9.47
C LYS A 194 4.43 -11.88 10.83
N ILE A 195 5.12 -10.81 11.15
CA ILE A 195 4.84 -10.03 12.35
C ILE A 195 3.48 -9.34 12.18
N GLY A 196 2.61 -9.49 13.19
CA GLY A 196 1.30 -8.81 13.24
C GLY A 196 0.12 -9.55 12.61
N LYS A 197 0.28 -10.77 12.05
CA LYS A 197 -0.85 -11.50 11.43
C LYS A 197 -1.27 -12.81 12.09
N SER A 198 -0.46 -13.50 12.88
CA SER A 198 -0.80 -14.88 13.23
C SER A 198 -0.70 -15.32 14.70
N SER A 199 -0.09 -14.56 15.59
CA SER A 199 0.02 -15.00 17.00
C SER A 199 0.43 -13.92 18.00
N GLY A 200 0.34 -12.64 17.64
CA GLY A 200 0.69 -11.55 18.55
C GLY A 200 -0.11 -10.28 18.25
N THR A 201 -0.26 -9.45 19.27
CA THR A 201 -0.85 -8.11 19.08
C THR A 201 0.00 -7.33 18.08
N PRO A 202 -0.60 -6.72 17.02
CA PRO A 202 0.14 -5.87 16.13
C PRO A 202 0.82 -4.73 16.89
N VAL A 203 2.05 -4.39 16.51
CA VAL A 203 2.72 -3.19 17.04
C VAL A 203 2.31 -2.01 16.17
N TRP A 204 1.60 -1.06 16.79
CA TRP A 204 1.01 0.08 16.14
C TRP A 204 1.87 1.33 16.26
N LEU A 205 1.74 2.24 15.31
CA LEU A 205 2.42 3.54 15.38
C LEU A 205 1.65 4.57 16.24
N SER A 206 0.38 4.27 16.58
CA SER A 206 -0.39 5.07 17.53
C SER A 206 0.01 4.71 18.96
N GLU A 207 0.33 5.74 19.76
CA GLU A 207 0.62 5.62 21.19
C GLU A 207 -0.58 5.18 22.05
N GLU A 208 -1.80 5.36 21.53
CA GLU A 208 -3.04 4.88 22.16
C GLU A 208 -3.21 3.37 22.05
N ARG A 209 -2.62 2.76 21.01
CA ARG A 209 -2.69 1.31 20.77
C ARG A 209 -1.45 0.55 21.21
N THR A 210 -0.29 1.16 21.08
CA THR A 210 1.01 0.62 21.52
C THR A 210 1.74 1.76 22.19
N SER A 211 1.90 1.66 23.50
CA SER A 211 2.59 2.71 24.26
C SER A 211 4.04 2.88 23.76
N PRO A 212 4.66 4.07 23.94
CA PRO A 212 6.05 4.29 23.58
C PRO A 212 7.02 3.27 24.23
N TRP A 213 6.69 2.81 25.42
CA TRP A 213 7.46 1.77 26.11
C TRP A 213 7.34 0.40 25.45
N GLU A 214 6.14 -0.04 25.09
CA GLU A 214 5.92 -1.28 24.35
C GLU A 214 6.56 -1.24 22.97
N PHE A 215 6.45 -0.09 22.26
CA PHE A 215 7.09 0.12 20.97
C PHE A 215 8.62 0.01 21.07
N PHE A 216 9.23 0.67 22.07
CA PHE A 216 10.66 0.57 22.33
C PHE A 216 11.08 -0.85 22.70
N ASN A 217 10.34 -1.51 23.61
CA ASN A 217 10.62 -2.88 24.03
C ASN A 217 10.54 -3.87 22.88
N TYR A 218 9.64 -3.68 21.93
CA TYR A 218 9.57 -4.52 20.75
C TYR A 218 10.92 -4.54 20.00
N TRP A 219 11.50 -3.36 19.76
CA TRP A 219 12.75 -3.27 19.00
C TRP A 219 13.97 -3.74 19.77
N ILE A 220 14.07 -3.43 21.07
CA ILE A 220 15.24 -3.77 21.87
C ILE A 220 15.30 -5.28 22.22
N ASN A 221 14.16 -5.97 22.16
CA ASN A 221 14.08 -7.41 22.44
C ASN A 221 14.08 -8.28 21.18
N LEU A 222 14.34 -7.72 20.00
CA LEU A 222 14.60 -8.54 18.82
C LEU A 222 15.85 -9.40 19.03
N SER A 223 15.83 -10.63 18.52
CA SER A 223 17.06 -11.42 18.45
C SER A 223 18.08 -10.76 17.51
N ASP A 224 19.36 -11.09 17.67
CA ASP A 224 20.42 -10.56 16.79
C ASP A 224 20.14 -10.89 15.32
N GLU A 225 19.59 -12.08 15.04
CA GLU A 225 19.22 -12.51 13.69
C GLU A 225 18.08 -11.65 13.12
N GLU A 226 17.02 -11.40 13.93
CA GLU A 226 15.91 -10.51 13.52
C GLU A 226 16.39 -9.06 13.34
N ALA A 227 17.25 -8.57 14.23
CA ALA A 227 17.78 -7.22 14.13
C ALA A 227 18.60 -7.01 12.85
N ILE A 228 19.46 -7.98 12.48
CA ILE A 228 20.23 -7.96 11.23
C ILE A 228 19.30 -8.02 10.02
N GLN A 229 18.25 -8.85 10.07
CA GLN A 229 17.28 -8.97 8.98
C GLN A 229 16.48 -7.68 8.76
N HIS A 230 16.25 -6.88 9.81
CA HIS A 230 15.42 -5.68 9.77
C HIS A 230 16.24 -4.37 9.59
N ALA A 231 17.56 -4.42 9.66
CA ALA A 231 18.45 -3.28 9.47
C ALA A 231 18.62 -2.90 7.98
#